data_7ab95da0d37697aade191379254fc69c
#
_entry.id   7ab95da0d37697aade191379254fc69c
#
_cell.length_a   1.000
_cell.length_b   1.000
_cell.length_c   1.000
_cell.angle_alpha   90.00
_cell.angle_beta   90.00
_cell.angle_gamma   90.00
#
_symmetry.space_group_name_H-M   'P 1'
#
loop_
_entity.id
_entity.type
_entity.pdbx_description
1 polymer ?
#
loop_
_entity_poly.entity_id
_entity_poly.type
_entity_poly.pdbx_seq_one_letter_code
_entity_poly.pdbx_strand_id
1 'polypeptide(L)'
;MEGPKAPRDPEKMRPYFYILKDKEIFGSKQEDGTGIQFVYESDGRLINSAQIAGNITDQEELALLENVEGFRKLVHSIGISVELDDPRESVEFVFQMYGKKDLYGGGTNLKTKLPGDGMERKIDLSDYTWTEDDDIPGQIKFIFQTPELLGKASVRLYLNDGYDAPKETAEEKIDIRSEEYREMIQRSLMNFGNTCRIQRVIEKARDGKEVTLAYIGGSITQGAGAIPIHTKCYAYQSCQLFQKRFAAQDNVRLIKAGVGGTPSELGMIRFDRDVLRGEEQPDLVVIEFAVNDEGDETKGDCYESLVRKVLNLPWKPAVVLLFSVFAND
;
A
#
# COMPACT_ATOMS: atom_id res chain seq x y z
N MET A 1 -10.90 10.89 -51.40
CA MET A 1 -11.83 11.71 -50.57
C MET A 1 -11.88 11.07 -49.19
N GLU A 2 -11.31 11.74 -48.20
CA GLU A 2 -11.52 11.32 -46.81
C GLU A 2 -13.01 11.54 -46.47
N GLY A 3 -13.68 10.50 -46.00
CA GLY A 3 -15.07 10.61 -45.51
C GLY A 3 -15.20 11.58 -44.34
N PRO A 4 -16.41 12.05 -44.01
CA PRO A 4 -16.62 12.95 -42.90
C PRO A 4 -16.10 12.33 -41.60
N LYS A 5 -15.11 12.98 -40.96
CA LYS A 5 -14.63 12.58 -39.63
C LYS A 5 -15.79 12.79 -38.66
N ALA A 6 -16.10 11.75 -37.88
CA ALA A 6 -17.07 11.89 -36.80
C ALA A 6 -16.68 13.07 -35.88
N PRO A 7 -17.65 13.85 -35.39
CA PRO A 7 -17.36 14.94 -34.47
C PRO A 7 -16.58 14.35 -33.27
N ARG A 8 -15.39 14.87 -33.02
CA ARG A 8 -14.59 14.49 -31.88
C ARG A 8 -15.24 15.08 -30.64
N ASP A 9 -15.52 14.24 -29.67
CA ASP A 9 -15.99 14.68 -28.36
C ASP A 9 -14.87 15.49 -27.67
N PRO A 10 -15.01 16.81 -27.47
CA PRO A 10 -13.97 17.64 -26.91
C PRO A 10 -13.52 17.17 -25.51
N GLU A 11 -14.44 16.59 -24.75
CA GLU A 11 -14.14 16.07 -23.41
C GLU A 11 -13.27 14.81 -23.43
N LYS A 12 -13.39 13.96 -24.47
CA LYS A 12 -12.54 12.77 -24.63
C LYS A 12 -11.15 13.10 -25.13
N MET A 13 -10.91 14.34 -25.51
CA MET A 13 -9.63 14.81 -26.06
C MET A 13 -8.81 15.65 -25.09
N ARG A 14 -9.31 15.90 -23.85
CA ARG A 14 -8.54 16.63 -22.86
C ARG A 14 -7.29 15.86 -22.47
N PRO A 15 -6.13 16.54 -22.30
CA PRO A 15 -4.97 15.93 -21.70
C PRO A 15 -5.34 15.36 -20.33
N TYR A 16 -4.73 14.25 -19.97
CA TYR A 16 -4.96 13.63 -18.67
C TYR A 16 -3.72 12.87 -18.19
N PHE A 17 -3.69 12.59 -16.91
CA PHE A 17 -2.78 11.62 -16.31
C PHE A 17 -3.50 10.74 -15.29
N TYR A 18 -2.92 9.59 -15.00
CA TYR A 18 -3.44 8.70 -13.99
C TYR A 18 -2.94 9.07 -12.60
N ILE A 19 -3.81 9.04 -11.61
CA ILE A 19 -3.43 8.99 -10.20
C ILE A 19 -3.63 7.59 -9.62
N LEU A 20 -4.30 6.73 -10.37
CA LEU A 20 -4.49 5.31 -10.09
C LEU A 20 -4.70 4.60 -11.43
N LYS A 21 -3.87 3.59 -11.74
CA LYS A 21 -3.97 2.86 -13.00
C LYS A 21 -4.06 1.36 -12.74
N ASP A 22 -5.15 0.75 -13.16
CA ASP A 22 -5.39 -0.70 -13.05
C ASP A 22 -5.11 -1.28 -11.66
N LYS A 23 -5.40 -0.51 -10.61
CA LYS A 23 -5.14 -0.90 -9.22
C LYS A 23 -6.16 -1.92 -8.73
N GLU A 24 -5.70 -3.03 -8.18
CA GLU A 24 -6.58 -3.94 -7.44
C GLU A 24 -7.11 -3.24 -6.19
N ILE A 25 -8.43 -3.27 -5.99
CA ILE A 25 -9.11 -2.74 -4.80
C ILE A 25 -9.88 -3.84 -4.09
N PHE A 26 -9.98 -3.74 -2.77
CA PHE A 26 -10.62 -4.75 -1.94
C PHE A 26 -11.37 -4.11 -0.77
N GLY A 27 -12.64 -4.42 -0.65
CA GLY A 27 -13.49 -3.91 0.42
C GLY A 27 -13.18 -4.56 1.77
N SER A 28 -12.24 -4.02 2.53
CA SER A 28 -11.96 -4.50 3.89
C SER A 28 -13.17 -4.27 4.79
N LYS A 29 -13.65 -5.35 5.43
CA LYS A 29 -14.82 -5.31 6.31
C LYS A 29 -14.62 -4.34 7.47
N GLN A 30 -15.58 -3.45 7.66
CA GLN A 30 -15.66 -2.50 8.76
C GLN A 30 -16.67 -2.96 9.82
N GLU A 31 -16.63 -2.34 11.01
CA GLU A 31 -17.55 -2.65 12.11
C GLU A 31 -19.01 -2.33 11.78
N ASP A 32 -19.25 -1.33 10.93
CA ASP A 32 -20.59 -0.95 10.46
C ASP A 32 -21.17 -1.88 9.38
N GLY A 33 -20.44 -2.92 9.01
CA GLY A 33 -20.86 -3.91 8.02
C GLY A 33 -20.57 -3.52 6.56
N THR A 34 -19.95 -2.36 6.31
CA THR A 34 -19.48 -1.97 4.97
C THR A 34 -18.08 -2.53 4.70
N GLY A 35 -17.67 -2.53 3.43
CA GLY A 35 -16.28 -2.68 3.04
C GLY A 35 -15.69 -1.33 2.66
N ILE A 36 -14.42 -1.09 2.97
CA ILE A 36 -13.74 0.13 2.57
C ILE A 36 -12.31 -0.17 2.10
N GLN A 37 -11.92 0.45 1.00
CA GLN A 37 -10.54 0.52 0.55
C GLN A 37 -10.07 1.97 0.57
N PHE A 38 -9.10 2.26 1.40
CA PHE A 38 -8.31 3.49 1.28
C PHE A 38 -7.19 3.25 0.28
N VAL A 39 -7.08 4.14 -0.70
CA VAL A 39 -6.02 4.07 -1.70
C VAL A 39 -4.95 5.10 -1.36
N TYR A 40 -3.76 4.59 -1.10
CA TYR A 40 -2.57 5.39 -0.88
C TYR A 40 -1.50 4.98 -1.88
N GLU A 41 -0.98 5.94 -2.61
CA GLU A 41 0.29 5.83 -3.31
C GLU A 41 1.31 6.61 -2.47
N SER A 42 2.33 5.92 -1.98
CA SER A 42 3.29 6.47 -1.03
C SER A 42 2.62 6.96 0.27
N ASP A 43 2.78 8.21 0.69
CA ASP A 43 2.20 8.77 1.93
C ASP A 43 0.73 9.20 1.81
N GLY A 44 0.07 8.87 0.72
CA GLY A 44 -1.33 9.18 0.44
C GLY A 44 -1.57 10.57 -0.15
N ARG A 45 -0.53 11.33 -0.45
CA ARG A 45 -0.67 12.63 -1.08
C ARG A 45 -0.88 12.50 -2.58
N LEU A 46 -1.69 13.41 -3.14
CA LEU A 46 -1.98 13.44 -4.57
C LEU A 46 -0.71 13.62 -5.42
N ILE A 47 0.23 14.43 -4.96
CA ILE A 47 1.51 14.65 -5.63
C ILE A 47 2.28 13.34 -5.83
N ASN A 48 2.31 12.47 -4.84
CA ASN A 48 2.98 11.17 -4.95
C ASN A 48 2.26 10.23 -5.92
N SER A 49 0.92 10.23 -5.89
CA SER A 49 0.13 9.48 -6.88
C SER A 49 0.37 9.98 -8.31
N ALA A 50 0.49 11.28 -8.50
CA ALA A 50 0.79 11.88 -9.80
C ALA A 50 2.20 11.49 -10.30
N GLN A 51 3.19 11.46 -9.42
CA GLN A 51 4.54 11.02 -9.77
C GLN A 51 4.61 9.53 -10.08
N ILE A 52 4.00 8.68 -9.24
CA ILE A 52 4.11 7.22 -9.34
C ILE A 52 3.24 6.66 -10.46
N ALA A 53 1.96 6.98 -10.47
CA ALA A 53 1.00 6.44 -11.43
C ALA A 53 0.85 7.32 -12.69
N GLY A 54 1.03 8.63 -12.54
CA GLY A 54 0.87 9.62 -13.60
C GLY A 54 2.14 9.92 -14.36
N ASN A 55 3.29 9.54 -13.81
CA ASN A 55 4.61 9.83 -14.37
C ASN A 55 4.85 11.34 -14.59
N ILE A 56 4.28 12.17 -13.72
CA ILE A 56 4.51 13.61 -13.75
C ILE A 56 5.86 13.92 -13.14
N THR A 57 6.72 14.58 -13.90
CA THR A 57 8.06 15.02 -13.49
C THR A 57 8.19 16.55 -13.48
N ASP A 58 7.22 17.27 -14.04
CA ASP A 58 7.22 18.73 -14.08
C ASP A 58 6.94 19.29 -12.68
N GLN A 59 7.91 20.02 -12.12
CA GLN A 59 7.84 20.55 -10.77
C GLN A 59 6.79 21.67 -10.62
N GLU A 60 6.49 22.41 -11.69
CA GLU A 60 5.45 23.46 -11.66
C GLU A 60 4.05 22.82 -11.60
N GLU A 61 3.83 21.75 -12.38
CA GLU A 61 2.58 20.98 -12.31
C GLU A 61 2.41 20.26 -10.97
N LEU A 62 3.47 19.64 -10.45
CA LEU A 62 3.45 18.98 -9.15
C LEU A 62 3.12 19.96 -8.02
N ALA A 63 3.68 21.16 -8.04
CA ALA A 63 3.38 22.18 -7.06
C ALA A 63 1.89 22.60 -7.03
N LEU A 64 1.19 22.50 -8.17
CA LEU A 64 -0.25 22.75 -8.23
C LEU A 64 -1.07 21.69 -7.49
N LEU A 65 -0.53 20.50 -7.29
CA LEU A 65 -1.21 19.41 -6.59
C LEU A 65 -1.01 19.42 -5.07
N GLU A 66 -0.18 20.32 -4.55
CA GLU A 66 0.08 20.45 -3.11
C GLU A 66 -1.08 21.08 -2.34
N ASN A 67 -1.97 21.79 -3.03
CA ASN A 67 -3.12 22.43 -2.40
C ASN A 67 -4.36 22.42 -3.31
N VAL A 68 -5.53 22.63 -2.71
CA VAL A 68 -6.82 22.56 -3.44
C VAL A 68 -6.98 23.68 -4.47
N GLU A 69 -6.43 24.87 -4.26
CA GLU A 69 -6.50 25.96 -5.22
C GLU A 69 -5.73 25.60 -6.49
N GLY A 70 -4.50 25.12 -6.35
CA GLY A 70 -3.69 24.63 -7.47
C GLY A 70 -4.32 23.43 -8.18
N PHE A 71 -4.86 22.48 -7.41
CA PHE A 71 -5.59 21.34 -7.95
C PHE A 71 -6.76 21.79 -8.86
N ARG A 72 -7.58 22.71 -8.42
CA ARG A 72 -8.70 23.27 -9.21
C ARG A 72 -8.24 24.04 -10.44
N LYS A 73 -7.06 24.64 -10.39
CA LYS A 73 -6.44 25.34 -11.53
C LYS A 73 -5.96 24.36 -12.58
N LEU A 74 -5.37 23.23 -12.17
CA LEU A 74 -4.82 22.21 -13.06
C LEU A 74 -5.91 21.28 -13.61
N VAL A 75 -6.83 20.81 -12.77
CA VAL A 75 -7.78 19.74 -13.06
C VAL A 75 -9.14 20.27 -13.44
N HIS A 76 -9.67 19.79 -14.56
CA HIS A 76 -11.03 20.04 -15.06
C HIS A 76 -12.04 19.05 -14.47
N SER A 77 -11.75 17.76 -14.62
CA SER A 77 -12.65 16.69 -14.21
C SER A 77 -11.87 15.44 -13.83
N ILE A 78 -12.53 14.55 -13.07
CA ILE A 78 -11.98 13.28 -12.63
C ILE A 78 -12.73 12.17 -13.35
N GLY A 79 -12.01 11.30 -14.08
CA GLY A 79 -12.56 10.09 -14.70
C GLY A 79 -12.25 8.88 -13.81
N ILE A 80 -13.27 8.10 -13.47
CA ILE A 80 -13.14 6.93 -12.62
C ILE A 80 -13.76 5.73 -13.31
N SER A 81 -13.03 4.61 -13.39
CA SER A 81 -13.55 3.32 -13.80
C SER A 81 -13.30 2.28 -12.73
N VAL A 82 -14.29 1.42 -12.49
CA VAL A 82 -14.22 0.32 -11.54
C VAL A 82 -14.80 -0.93 -12.19
N GLU A 83 -14.01 -2.00 -12.24
CA GLU A 83 -14.45 -3.32 -12.65
C GLU A 83 -14.45 -4.20 -11.40
N LEU A 84 -15.62 -4.74 -11.02
CA LEU A 84 -15.78 -5.60 -9.86
C LEU A 84 -15.93 -7.06 -10.28
N ASP A 85 -15.51 -8.00 -9.43
CA ASP A 85 -15.71 -9.43 -9.65
C ASP A 85 -17.20 -9.79 -9.80
N ASP A 86 -18.11 -9.05 -9.12
CA ASP A 86 -19.53 -9.05 -9.42
C ASP A 86 -19.96 -7.72 -10.05
N PRO A 87 -20.20 -7.66 -11.36
CA PRO A 87 -20.55 -6.42 -12.06
C PRO A 87 -21.94 -5.85 -11.70
N ARG A 88 -22.76 -6.59 -10.92
CA ARG A 88 -24.05 -6.11 -10.38
C ARG A 88 -23.87 -5.24 -9.15
N GLU A 89 -22.73 -5.36 -8.51
CA GLU A 89 -22.35 -4.56 -7.35
C GLU A 89 -21.88 -3.17 -7.75
N SER A 90 -21.79 -2.29 -6.77
CA SER A 90 -21.36 -0.91 -6.97
C SER A 90 -20.54 -0.43 -5.79
N VAL A 91 -19.69 0.54 -6.03
CA VAL A 91 -18.92 1.23 -5.00
C VAL A 91 -19.22 2.73 -5.02
N GLU A 92 -19.08 3.40 -3.88
CA GLU A 92 -19.01 4.85 -3.84
C GLU A 92 -17.54 5.26 -3.87
N PHE A 93 -17.17 6.03 -4.89
CA PHE A 93 -15.87 6.70 -4.96
C PHE A 93 -15.96 7.99 -4.16
N VAL A 94 -14.94 8.25 -3.35
CA VAL A 94 -14.79 9.50 -2.60
C VAL A 94 -13.37 10.00 -2.75
N PHE A 95 -13.21 11.22 -3.27
CA PHE A 95 -11.98 11.97 -3.18
C PHE A 95 -12.17 13.10 -2.17
N GLN A 96 -11.53 12.96 -1.03
CA GLN A 96 -11.66 13.86 0.09
C GLN A 96 -10.57 14.93 0.04
N MET A 97 -10.97 16.20 0.09
CA MET A 97 -10.06 17.29 0.40
C MET A 97 -9.90 17.39 1.91
N TYR A 98 -8.69 17.67 2.38
CA TYR A 98 -8.44 17.92 3.79
C TYR A 98 -8.79 19.37 4.14
N GLY A 99 -9.27 19.57 5.36
CA GLY A 99 -9.62 20.88 5.86
C GLY A 99 -8.48 21.51 6.65
N LYS A 100 -8.43 22.86 6.65
CA LYS A 100 -7.46 23.66 7.45
C LYS A 100 -7.70 23.55 8.95
N LYS A 101 -8.98 23.49 9.36
CA LYS A 101 -9.39 23.47 10.77
C LYS A 101 -9.65 22.06 11.28
N ASP A 102 -10.27 21.24 10.45
CA ASP A 102 -10.54 19.82 10.72
C ASP A 102 -10.04 19.02 9.53
N LEU A 103 -8.95 18.31 9.74
CA LEU A 103 -8.25 17.57 8.69
C LEU A 103 -9.19 16.61 7.92
N TYR A 104 -10.09 15.94 8.62
CA TYR A 104 -10.94 14.91 8.03
C TYR A 104 -12.41 15.30 7.84
N GLY A 105 -12.87 16.36 8.48
CA GLY A 105 -14.26 16.78 8.47
C GLY A 105 -14.55 18.10 7.76
N GLY A 106 -13.53 18.96 7.59
CA GLY A 106 -13.71 20.35 7.13
C GLY A 106 -13.71 20.53 5.61
N GLY A 107 -13.09 19.65 4.86
CA GLY A 107 -12.89 19.80 3.43
C GLY A 107 -14.00 19.24 2.56
N THR A 108 -14.01 19.67 1.30
CA THR A 108 -14.93 19.20 0.26
C THR A 108 -14.70 17.72 -0.06
N ASN A 109 -15.78 16.95 -0.23
CA ASN A 109 -15.74 15.59 -0.68
C ASN A 109 -16.35 15.46 -2.08
N LEU A 110 -15.55 15.04 -3.06
CA LEU A 110 -16.01 14.72 -4.40
C LEU A 110 -16.47 13.27 -4.40
N LYS A 111 -17.77 13.02 -4.66
CA LYS A 111 -18.36 11.69 -4.52
C LYS A 111 -19.16 11.29 -5.74
N THR A 112 -19.06 10.01 -6.11
CA THR A 112 -19.94 9.42 -7.13
C THR A 112 -20.13 7.93 -6.87
N LYS A 113 -21.32 7.42 -7.20
CA LYS A 113 -21.60 5.98 -7.18
C LYS A 113 -21.24 5.37 -8.53
N LEU A 114 -20.45 4.30 -8.51
CA LEU A 114 -19.91 3.62 -9.67
C LEU A 114 -20.43 2.19 -9.74
N PRO A 115 -21.10 1.80 -10.84
CA PRO A 115 -21.31 0.39 -11.13
C PRO A 115 -19.98 -0.34 -11.35
N GLY A 116 -19.94 -1.64 -11.05
CA GLY A 116 -18.77 -2.49 -11.26
C GLY A 116 -18.54 -2.96 -12.70
N ASP A 117 -18.94 -2.16 -13.68
CA ASP A 117 -18.99 -2.52 -15.11
C ASP A 117 -17.73 -2.15 -15.91
N GLY A 118 -16.72 -1.58 -15.26
CA GLY A 118 -15.46 -1.13 -15.89
C GLY A 118 -15.59 0.14 -16.74
N MET A 119 -16.78 0.71 -16.89
CA MET A 119 -16.99 1.91 -17.71
C MET A 119 -16.61 3.17 -16.92
N GLU A 120 -15.91 4.08 -17.58
CA GLU A 120 -15.55 5.36 -16.99
C GLU A 120 -16.77 6.24 -16.70
N ARG A 121 -16.79 6.80 -15.50
CA ARG A 121 -17.72 7.87 -15.07
C ARG A 121 -16.90 9.10 -14.70
N LYS A 122 -17.48 10.29 -14.94
CA LYS A 122 -16.78 11.56 -14.69
C LYS A 122 -17.43 12.34 -13.55
N ILE A 123 -16.58 13.00 -12.80
CA ILE A 123 -16.92 14.06 -11.84
C ILE A 123 -16.37 15.36 -12.43
N ASP A 124 -17.23 16.32 -12.74
CA ASP A 124 -16.81 17.66 -13.12
C ASP A 124 -16.58 18.49 -11.86
N LEU A 125 -15.44 19.18 -11.77
CA LEU A 125 -15.12 19.99 -10.60
C LEU A 125 -16.01 21.22 -10.49
N SER A 126 -16.60 21.68 -11.57
CA SER A 126 -17.55 22.79 -11.61
C SER A 126 -18.89 22.48 -10.95
N ASP A 127 -19.24 21.21 -10.80
CA ASP A 127 -20.49 20.77 -10.16
C ASP A 127 -20.46 20.87 -8.64
N TYR A 128 -19.29 21.18 -8.05
CA TYR A 128 -19.09 21.19 -6.61
C TYR A 128 -18.92 22.60 -6.04
N THR A 129 -19.51 22.78 -4.88
CA THR A 129 -19.27 23.98 -4.06
C THR A 129 -18.09 23.70 -3.13
N TRP A 130 -17.05 24.50 -3.28
CA TRP A 130 -15.83 24.43 -2.50
C TRP A 130 -15.94 25.24 -1.23
N THR A 131 -15.30 24.78 -0.15
CA THR A 131 -15.33 25.47 1.14
C THR A 131 -14.08 26.32 1.33
N GLU A 132 -14.17 27.36 2.17
CA GLU A 132 -12.99 28.14 2.56
C GLU A 132 -12.00 27.33 3.43
N ASP A 133 -12.47 26.20 3.96
CA ASP A 133 -11.68 25.29 4.78
C ASP A 133 -10.86 24.29 3.94
N ASP A 134 -11.09 24.20 2.64
CA ASP A 134 -10.30 23.35 1.75
C ASP A 134 -8.82 23.74 1.76
N ASP A 135 -7.94 22.75 1.93
CA ASP A 135 -6.49 22.94 2.04
C ASP A 135 -5.72 22.04 1.06
N ILE A 136 -5.67 20.75 1.30
CA ILE A 136 -4.85 19.79 0.57
C ILE A 136 -5.74 18.76 -0.10
N PRO A 137 -5.49 18.40 -1.39
CA PRO A 137 -6.07 17.20 -1.98
C PRO A 137 -5.62 15.97 -1.16
N GLY A 138 -6.58 15.38 -0.47
CA GLY A 138 -6.33 14.38 0.56
C GLY A 138 -6.37 12.95 0.03
N GLN A 139 -7.26 12.14 0.60
CA GLN A 139 -7.31 10.71 0.35
C GLN A 139 -8.39 10.28 -0.64
N ILE A 140 -8.11 9.21 -1.38
CA ILE A 140 -9.08 8.50 -2.22
C ILE A 140 -9.55 7.25 -1.48
N LYS A 141 -10.87 7.02 -1.51
CA LYS A 141 -11.45 5.80 -0.97
C LYS A 141 -12.57 5.26 -1.86
N PHE A 142 -12.69 3.94 -1.87
CA PHE A 142 -13.81 3.22 -2.45
C PHE A 142 -14.60 2.58 -1.31
N ILE A 143 -15.90 2.87 -1.22
CA ILE A 143 -16.80 2.35 -0.20
C ILE A 143 -17.67 1.28 -0.85
N PHE A 144 -17.49 0.04 -0.41
CA PHE A 144 -18.19 -1.12 -0.94
C PHE A 144 -19.48 -1.36 -0.15
N GLN A 145 -20.56 -1.68 -0.86
CA GLN A 145 -21.81 -2.12 -0.22
C GLN A 145 -21.63 -3.53 0.37
N THR A 146 -20.94 -4.40 -0.36
CA THR A 146 -20.61 -5.77 0.05
C THR A 146 -19.14 -5.83 0.42
N PRO A 147 -18.76 -6.12 1.69
CA PRO A 147 -17.37 -6.27 2.09
C PRO A 147 -16.71 -7.50 1.44
N GLU A 148 -15.39 -7.50 1.42
CA GLU A 148 -14.56 -8.58 0.85
C GLU A 148 -14.67 -8.77 -0.67
N LEU A 149 -15.35 -7.86 -1.36
CA LEU A 149 -15.43 -7.84 -2.81
C LEU A 149 -14.10 -7.34 -3.39
N LEU A 150 -13.65 -8.00 -4.46
CA LEU A 150 -12.48 -7.60 -5.23
C LEU A 150 -12.90 -6.78 -6.45
N GLY A 151 -12.00 -5.92 -6.88
CA GLY A 151 -12.17 -5.17 -8.11
C GLY A 151 -10.88 -4.56 -8.60
N LYS A 152 -10.97 -3.87 -9.73
CA LYS A 152 -9.89 -3.13 -10.35
C LYS A 152 -10.37 -1.72 -10.64
N ALA A 153 -9.58 -0.72 -10.26
CA ALA A 153 -9.94 0.68 -10.43
C ALA A 153 -8.86 1.47 -11.16
N SER A 154 -9.29 2.44 -11.95
CA SER A 154 -8.42 3.48 -12.51
C SER A 154 -9.04 4.85 -12.27
N VAL A 155 -8.19 5.83 -11.97
CA VAL A 155 -8.60 7.23 -11.76
C VAL A 155 -7.70 8.13 -12.59
N ARG A 156 -8.32 8.96 -13.44
CA ARG A 156 -7.67 9.94 -14.30
C ARG A 156 -8.02 11.34 -13.85
N LEU A 157 -7.05 12.24 -13.92
CA LEU A 157 -7.30 13.67 -13.80
C LEU A 157 -7.21 14.28 -15.19
N TYR A 158 -8.34 14.80 -15.70
CA TYR A 158 -8.41 15.53 -16.97
C TYR A 158 -8.04 16.98 -16.72
N LEU A 159 -7.14 17.50 -17.55
CA LEU A 159 -6.53 18.81 -17.33
C LEU A 159 -7.36 19.94 -17.93
N ASN A 160 -7.24 21.11 -17.34
CA ASN A 160 -7.76 22.35 -17.91
C ASN A 160 -6.98 22.77 -19.16
N ASP A 161 -7.54 23.67 -19.96
CA ASP A 161 -6.87 24.19 -21.14
C ASP A 161 -5.56 24.90 -20.75
N GLY A 162 -4.53 24.66 -21.54
CA GLY A 162 -3.19 25.22 -21.30
C GLY A 162 -2.21 24.31 -20.58
N TYR A 163 -2.64 23.12 -20.22
CA TYR A 163 -1.78 22.06 -19.66
C TYR A 163 -1.68 20.89 -20.63
N ASP A 164 -0.50 20.30 -20.70
CA ASP A 164 -0.22 19.14 -21.54
C ASP A 164 -0.24 17.84 -20.76
N ALA A 165 -0.60 16.75 -21.40
CA ALA A 165 -0.46 15.43 -20.79
C ALA A 165 1.03 15.08 -20.61
N PRO A 166 1.42 14.50 -19.47
CA PRO A 166 2.78 14.03 -19.28
C PRO A 166 3.11 12.98 -20.35
N LYS A 167 4.39 12.92 -20.73
CA LYS A 167 4.84 11.90 -21.68
C LYS A 167 4.77 10.54 -21.01
N GLU A 168 4.05 9.59 -21.63
CA GLU A 168 4.10 8.20 -21.18
C GLU A 168 5.53 7.67 -21.33
N THR A 169 6.17 7.32 -20.23
CA THR A 169 7.37 6.50 -20.24
C THR A 169 6.94 5.04 -20.18
N ALA A 170 7.52 4.22 -21.05
CA ALA A 170 7.29 2.79 -20.97
C ALA A 170 7.83 2.29 -19.61
N GLU A 171 6.97 1.65 -18.81
CA GLU A 171 7.41 0.98 -17.59
C GLU A 171 8.45 -0.08 -17.99
N GLU A 172 9.69 0.10 -17.56
CA GLU A 172 10.71 -0.94 -17.67
C GLU A 172 10.31 -2.10 -16.75
N LYS A 173 9.97 -3.23 -17.37
CA LYS A 173 9.68 -4.46 -16.59
C LYS A 173 10.97 -4.93 -15.95
N ILE A 174 10.99 -4.94 -14.62
CA ILE A 174 12.11 -5.48 -13.85
C ILE A 174 12.22 -6.99 -14.12
N ASP A 175 13.31 -7.42 -14.74
CA ASP A 175 13.61 -8.84 -14.85
C ASP A 175 14.20 -9.36 -13.54
N ILE A 176 13.35 -9.97 -12.72
CA ILE A 176 13.76 -10.57 -11.43
C ILE A 176 14.79 -11.72 -11.58
N ARG A 177 15.09 -12.15 -12.81
CA ARG A 177 16.10 -13.19 -13.10
C ARG A 177 17.41 -12.59 -13.57
N SER A 178 17.44 -11.27 -13.83
CA SER A 178 18.64 -10.59 -14.27
C SER A 178 19.76 -10.65 -13.22
N GLU A 179 20.98 -10.44 -13.65
CA GLU A 179 22.13 -10.39 -12.75
C GLU A 179 22.12 -9.14 -11.90
N GLU A 180 21.70 -8.01 -12.47
CA GLU A 180 21.51 -6.72 -11.79
C GLU A 180 20.51 -6.84 -10.62
N TYR A 181 19.38 -7.53 -10.83
CA TYR A 181 18.42 -7.76 -9.77
C TYR A 181 19.00 -8.63 -8.64
N ARG A 182 19.77 -9.67 -8.99
CA ARG A 182 20.47 -10.52 -8.00
C ARG A 182 21.51 -9.75 -7.21
N GLU A 183 22.28 -8.91 -7.88
CA GLU A 183 23.25 -8.04 -7.22
C GLU A 183 22.58 -7.02 -6.29
N MET A 184 21.45 -6.45 -6.70
CA MET A 184 20.66 -5.56 -5.85
C MET A 184 20.21 -6.29 -4.58
N ILE A 185 19.68 -7.51 -4.69
CA ILE A 185 19.29 -8.31 -3.53
C ILE A 185 20.51 -8.64 -2.64
N GLN A 186 21.66 -8.96 -3.22
CA GLN A 186 22.88 -9.21 -2.43
C GLN A 186 23.34 -7.97 -1.67
N ARG A 187 23.27 -6.79 -2.29
CA ARG A 187 23.60 -5.51 -1.63
C ARG A 187 22.62 -5.15 -0.51
N SER A 188 21.38 -5.62 -0.55
CA SER A 188 20.41 -5.42 0.52
C SER A 188 20.72 -6.21 1.79
N LEU A 189 21.60 -7.20 1.71
CA LEU A 189 22.00 -8.00 2.85
C LEU A 189 23.09 -7.27 3.67
N MET A 190 22.68 -6.58 4.72
CA MET A 190 23.58 -5.80 5.57
C MET A 190 24.55 -6.68 6.36
N ASN A 191 24.09 -7.80 6.89
CA ASN A 191 24.92 -8.71 7.69
C ASN A 191 24.33 -10.12 7.68
N PHE A 192 25.16 -11.14 7.45
CA PHE A 192 24.72 -12.54 7.52
C PHE A 192 24.42 -12.99 8.94
N GLY A 193 25.01 -12.37 9.94
CA GLY A 193 24.90 -12.80 11.33
C GLY A 193 25.31 -14.25 11.55
N ASN A 194 24.80 -14.86 12.62
CA ASN A 194 24.97 -16.29 12.88
C ASN A 194 23.75 -17.06 12.34
N THR A 195 23.93 -17.77 11.22
CA THR A 195 22.86 -18.47 10.52
C THR A 195 22.53 -19.87 11.08
N CYS A 196 23.23 -20.35 12.13
CA CYS A 196 23.00 -21.70 12.66
C CYS A 196 21.56 -21.95 13.11
N ARG A 197 20.88 -20.94 13.67
CA ARG A 197 19.48 -21.09 14.07
C ARG A 197 18.53 -21.16 12.88
N ILE A 198 18.78 -20.36 11.83
CA ILE A 198 17.99 -20.39 10.57
C ILE A 198 18.18 -21.76 9.89
N GLN A 199 19.40 -22.31 9.87
CA GLN A 199 19.66 -23.65 9.30
C GLN A 199 18.85 -24.71 10.02
N ARG A 200 18.78 -24.68 11.35
CA ARG A 200 17.95 -25.60 12.14
C ARG A 200 16.45 -25.48 11.82
N VAL A 201 15.95 -24.28 11.59
CA VAL A 201 14.55 -24.05 11.17
C VAL A 201 14.29 -24.70 9.81
N ILE A 202 15.21 -24.54 8.86
CA ILE A 202 15.13 -25.14 7.52
C ILE A 202 15.18 -26.67 7.62
N GLU A 203 16.09 -27.23 8.41
CA GLU A 203 16.19 -28.68 8.62
C GLU A 203 14.90 -29.23 9.24
N LYS A 204 14.37 -28.56 10.28
CA LYS A 204 13.09 -28.91 10.92
C LYS A 204 11.93 -28.95 9.92
N ALA A 205 11.86 -27.96 8.98
CA ALA A 205 10.85 -27.93 7.93
C ALA A 205 11.01 -29.08 6.94
N ARG A 206 12.25 -29.37 6.52
CA ARG A 206 12.58 -30.49 5.62
C ARG A 206 12.27 -31.86 6.22
N ASP A 207 12.42 -31.99 7.52
CA ASP A 207 12.06 -33.21 8.27
C ASP A 207 10.55 -33.40 8.41
N GLY A 208 9.72 -32.52 7.87
CA GLY A 208 8.26 -32.57 8.00
C GLY A 208 7.72 -32.21 9.38
N LYS A 209 8.56 -31.67 10.26
CA LYS A 209 8.13 -31.17 11.57
C LYS A 209 7.48 -29.82 11.43
N GLU A 210 6.49 -29.53 12.30
CA GLU A 210 5.81 -28.25 12.30
C GLU A 210 6.79 -27.10 12.61
N VAL A 211 6.77 -26.05 11.78
CA VAL A 211 7.58 -24.85 11.91
C VAL A 211 6.67 -23.63 12.02
N THR A 212 6.90 -22.77 12.98
CA THR A 212 6.17 -21.52 13.15
C THR A 212 7.07 -20.34 12.82
N LEU A 213 6.66 -19.55 11.81
CA LEU A 213 7.29 -18.28 11.44
C LEU A 213 6.45 -17.13 11.97
N ALA A 214 7.05 -16.30 12.81
CA ALA A 214 6.40 -15.12 13.37
C ALA A 214 6.97 -13.83 12.74
N TYR A 215 6.09 -12.87 12.46
CA TYR A 215 6.44 -11.56 11.94
C TYR A 215 5.86 -10.50 12.86
N ILE A 216 6.70 -9.65 13.42
CA ILE A 216 6.30 -8.54 14.27
C ILE A 216 6.83 -7.23 13.71
N GLY A 217 5.99 -6.22 13.62
CA GLY A 217 6.37 -4.95 13.00
C GLY A 217 5.25 -3.93 12.94
N GLY A 218 5.49 -2.87 12.20
CA GLY A 218 4.56 -1.77 11.94
C GLY A 218 3.54 -2.07 10.83
N SER A 219 3.17 -1.02 10.09
CA SER A 219 2.22 -1.10 8.98
C SER A 219 2.70 -1.98 7.84
N ILE A 220 3.99 -2.02 7.55
CA ILE A 220 4.56 -2.87 6.49
C ILE A 220 4.34 -4.35 6.84
N THR A 221 4.57 -4.74 8.10
CA THR A 221 4.29 -6.10 8.57
C THR A 221 2.80 -6.40 8.65
N GLN A 222 1.96 -5.42 8.97
CA GLN A 222 0.50 -5.55 8.87
C GLN A 222 0.08 -5.81 7.43
N GLY A 223 0.77 -5.20 6.47
CA GLY A 223 0.57 -5.36 5.03
C GLY A 223 -0.06 -4.15 4.37
N ALA A 224 0.18 -2.94 4.90
CA ALA A 224 -0.28 -1.71 4.27
C ALA A 224 0.14 -1.66 2.79
N GLY A 225 -0.77 -1.26 1.92
CA GLY A 225 -0.60 -1.25 0.47
C GLY A 225 -0.76 -2.61 -0.22
N ALA A 226 -0.80 -3.72 0.52
CA ALA A 226 -1.05 -5.04 -0.07
C ALA A 226 -2.55 -5.34 -0.19
N ILE A 227 -2.99 -5.83 -1.35
CA ILE A 227 -4.40 -6.14 -1.62
C ILE A 227 -4.52 -7.53 -2.23
N PRO A 228 -5.21 -8.47 -1.56
CA PRO A 228 -5.71 -8.42 -0.18
C PRO A 228 -4.58 -8.42 0.87
N ILE A 229 -4.77 -7.67 1.94
CA ILE A 229 -3.77 -7.47 3.01
C ILE A 229 -3.30 -8.78 3.68
N HIS A 230 -4.16 -9.80 3.70
CA HIS A 230 -3.86 -11.07 4.38
C HIS A 230 -3.00 -12.01 3.54
N THR A 231 -3.04 -11.90 2.21
CA THR A 231 -2.41 -12.85 1.29
C THR A 231 -1.36 -12.24 0.37
N LYS A 232 -1.35 -10.92 0.23
CA LYS A 232 -0.39 -10.21 -0.64
C LYS A 232 0.73 -9.49 0.14
N CYS A 233 0.60 -9.34 1.46
CA CYS A 233 1.66 -8.76 2.28
C CYS A 233 2.92 -9.62 2.29
N TYR A 234 4.07 -8.96 2.52
CA TYR A 234 5.37 -9.63 2.49
C TYR A 234 5.46 -10.79 3.50
N ALA A 235 4.85 -10.64 4.68
CA ALA A 235 4.88 -11.66 5.73
C ALA A 235 4.21 -12.95 5.28
N TYR A 236 3.04 -12.86 4.64
CA TYR A 236 2.38 -14.04 4.07
C TYR A 236 3.17 -14.62 2.90
N GLN A 237 3.57 -13.77 1.94
CA GLN A 237 4.29 -14.21 0.74
C GLN A 237 5.62 -14.88 1.07
N SER A 238 6.39 -14.32 1.99
CA SER A 238 7.67 -14.92 2.40
C SER A 238 7.48 -16.23 3.17
N CYS A 239 6.43 -16.35 3.99
CA CYS A 239 6.07 -17.59 4.65
C CYS A 239 5.69 -18.69 3.62
N GLN A 240 4.87 -18.34 2.62
CA GLN A 240 4.51 -19.27 1.53
C GLN A 240 5.73 -19.68 0.70
N LEU A 241 6.64 -18.76 0.42
CA LEU A 241 7.88 -19.06 -0.29
C LEU A 241 8.80 -19.96 0.54
N PHE A 242 8.89 -19.72 1.85
CA PHE A 242 9.64 -20.59 2.77
C PHE A 242 9.08 -22.01 2.75
N GLN A 243 7.76 -22.16 2.89
CA GLN A 243 7.09 -23.45 2.80
C GLN A 243 7.37 -24.15 1.48
N LYS A 244 7.12 -23.47 0.36
CA LYS A 244 7.36 -24.03 -0.98
C LYS A 244 8.81 -24.48 -1.22
N ARG A 245 9.78 -23.76 -0.61
CA ARG A 245 11.20 -23.99 -0.86
C ARG A 245 11.83 -25.01 0.07
N PHE A 246 11.38 -25.08 1.31
CA PHE A 246 12.07 -25.81 2.38
C PHE A 246 11.22 -26.86 3.07
N ALA A 247 9.89 -26.73 3.08
CA ALA A 247 9.05 -27.68 3.77
C ALA A 247 8.86 -28.98 2.96
N ALA A 248 8.80 -30.12 3.67
CA ALA A 248 8.51 -31.41 3.05
C ALA A 248 7.02 -31.58 2.74
N GLN A 249 6.15 -30.85 3.43
CA GLN A 249 4.69 -30.89 3.32
C GLN A 249 4.11 -29.56 3.80
N ASP A 250 2.80 -29.47 4.02
CA ASP A 250 2.13 -28.27 4.57
C ASP A 250 2.31 -28.22 6.09
N ASN A 251 3.54 -27.91 6.55
CA ASN A 251 3.97 -27.94 7.93
C ASN A 251 4.56 -26.60 8.42
N VAL A 252 4.26 -25.49 7.71
CA VAL A 252 4.70 -24.16 8.09
C VAL A 252 3.52 -23.28 8.49
N ARG A 253 3.55 -22.74 9.70
CA ARG A 253 2.51 -21.89 10.26
C ARG A 253 2.98 -20.45 10.35
N LEU A 254 2.08 -19.51 10.03
CA LEU A 254 2.31 -18.08 10.11
C LEU A 254 1.69 -17.47 11.37
N ILE A 255 2.48 -16.67 12.09
CA ILE A 255 1.99 -15.68 13.06
C ILE A 255 2.31 -14.30 12.52
N LYS A 256 1.27 -13.52 12.19
CA LYS A 256 1.42 -12.15 11.73
C LYS A 256 0.97 -11.17 12.82
N ALA A 257 1.90 -10.41 13.38
CA ALA A 257 1.73 -9.48 14.48
C ALA A 257 2.16 -8.05 14.07
N GLY A 258 1.71 -7.61 12.88
CA GLY A 258 1.89 -6.23 12.41
C GLY A 258 0.76 -5.32 12.91
N VAL A 259 1.10 -4.12 13.39
CA VAL A 259 0.15 -3.07 13.79
C VAL A 259 0.62 -1.74 13.22
N GLY A 260 -0.20 -1.11 12.38
CA GLY A 260 0.14 0.13 11.68
C GLY A 260 0.47 1.29 12.63
N GLY A 261 1.45 2.12 12.24
CA GLY A 261 1.84 3.31 12.99
C GLY A 261 2.53 3.05 14.31
N THR A 262 3.03 1.83 14.57
CA THR A 262 3.62 1.49 15.88
C THR A 262 5.13 1.30 15.80
N PRO A 263 5.90 1.92 16.73
CA PRO A 263 7.34 1.73 16.87
C PRO A 263 7.68 0.44 17.60
N SER A 264 8.98 0.11 17.66
CA SER A 264 9.50 -1.07 18.36
C SER A 264 9.21 -1.09 19.85
N GLU A 265 9.02 0.07 20.48
CA GLU A 265 8.60 0.20 21.88
C GLU A 265 7.28 -0.56 22.12
N LEU A 266 6.25 -0.25 21.32
CA LEU A 266 4.99 -0.99 21.43
C LEU A 266 5.15 -2.44 20.98
N GLY A 267 6.03 -2.73 20.01
CA GLY A 267 6.40 -4.09 19.61
C GLY A 267 6.93 -4.91 20.77
N MET A 268 7.83 -4.35 21.58
CA MET A 268 8.39 -4.99 22.76
C MET A 268 7.34 -5.28 23.84
N ILE A 269 6.43 -4.31 24.09
CA ILE A 269 5.35 -4.44 25.08
C ILE A 269 4.37 -5.55 24.71
N ARG A 270 3.97 -5.60 23.41
CA ARG A 270 2.93 -6.52 22.94
C ARG A 270 3.44 -7.89 22.47
N PHE A 271 4.76 -8.12 22.47
CA PHE A 271 5.37 -9.36 21.96
C PHE A 271 4.77 -10.63 22.56
N ASP A 272 4.65 -10.68 23.90
CA ASP A 272 4.13 -11.87 24.57
C ASP A 272 2.64 -12.11 24.22
N ARG A 273 1.85 -11.05 24.12
CA ARG A 273 0.42 -11.14 23.76
C ARG A 273 0.22 -11.54 22.31
N ASP A 274 0.95 -10.92 21.36
CA ASP A 274 0.65 -11.01 19.94
C ASP A 274 1.44 -12.11 19.22
N VAL A 275 2.63 -12.45 19.73
CA VAL A 275 3.51 -13.46 19.14
C VAL A 275 3.45 -14.76 19.93
N LEU A 276 3.67 -14.72 21.25
CA LEU A 276 3.70 -15.95 22.07
C LEU A 276 2.29 -16.46 22.41
N ARG A 277 1.30 -15.57 22.53
CA ARG A 277 -0.12 -15.92 22.78
C ARG A 277 -0.32 -16.92 23.93
N GLY A 278 0.60 -16.89 24.89
CA GLY A 278 0.65 -17.78 26.06
C GLY A 278 1.37 -19.10 25.82
N GLU A 279 1.28 -19.73 24.67
CA GLU A 279 1.82 -21.09 24.42
C GLU A 279 2.63 -21.22 23.13
N GLU A 280 2.61 -20.21 22.23
CA GLU A 280 3.27 -20.28 20.96
C GLU A 280 4.79 -20.20 21.09
N GLN A 281 5.48 -21.07 20.38
CA GLN A 281 6.94 -21.14 20.33
C GLN A 281 7.44 -20.97 18.90
N PRO A 282 7.49 -19.74 18.37
CA PRO A 282 7.97 -19.52 17.01
C PRO A 282 9.42 -19.98 16.83
N ASP A 283 9.69 -20.68 15.74
CA ASP A 283 11.02 -21.14 15.37
C ASP A 283 11.88 -20.03 14.76
N LEU A 284 11.20 -19.09 14.06
CA LEU A 284 11.81 -17.90 13.47
C LEU A 284 10.94 -16.68 13.79
N VAL A 285 11.58 -15.58 14.15
CA VAL A 285 10.93 -14.27 14.32
C VAL A 285 11.58 -13.26 13.39
N VAL A 286 10.76 -12.64 12.52
CA VAL A 286 11.14 -11.50 11.69
C VAL A 286 10.69 -10.23 12.41
N ILE A 287 11.62 -9.28 12.62
CA ILE A 287 11.38 -8.02 13.33
C ILE A 287 11.56 -6.87 12.35
N GLU A 288 10.52 -6.03 12.20
CA GLU A 288 10.48 -4.92 11.25
C GLU A 288 9.83 -3.68 11.91
N PHE A 289 10.62 -2.64 12.21
CA PHE A 289 10.12 -1.39 12.77
C PHE A 289 10.88 -0.15 12.26
N ALA A 290 11.84 -0.32 11.37
CA ALA A 290 12.78 0.72 10.97
C ALA A 290 12.08 2.03 10.51
N VAL A 291 10.96 1.90 9.80
CA VAL A 291 10.20 3.06 9.29
C VAL A 291 9.52 3.85 10.43
N ASN A 292 9.11 3.18 11.50
CA ASN A 292 8.38 3.80 12.60
C ASN A 292 9.30 4.22 13.77
N ASP A 293 10.54 3.74 13.80
CA ASP A 293 11.52 4.09 14.83
C ASP A 293 12.32 5.36 14.49
N GLU A 294 12.12 5.93 13.30
CA GLU A 294 12.69 7.22 12.93
C GLU A 294 12.09 8.32 13.82
N GLY A 295 12.93 8.93 14.63
CA GLY A 295 12.50 9.92 15.63
C GLY A 295 12.03 9.32 16.96
N ASP A 296 12.15 8.00 17.15
CA ASP A 296 11.90 7.37 18.46
C ASP A 296 12.83 7.95 19.54
N GLU A 297 12.25 8.40 20.65
CA GLU A 297 13.00 8.93 21.81
C GLU A 297 13.93 7.89 22.41
N THR A 298 13.62 6.60 22.25
CA THR A 298 14.45 5.49 22.75
C THR A 298 15.67 5.21 21.90
N LYS A 299 15.82 5.85 20.72
CA LYS A 299 16.99 5.73 19.82
C LYS A 299 17.35 4.28 19.48
N GLY A 300 16.35 3.41 19.34
CA GLY A 300 16.53 2.00 19.00
C GLY A 300 16.75 1.08 20.21
N ASP A 301 16.79 1.57 21.43
CA ASP A 301 16.95 0.74 22.66
C ASP A 301 15.83 -0.28 22.78
N CYS A 302 14.59 0.09 22.44
CA CYS A 302 13.45 -0.82 22.45
C CYS A 302 13.55 -1.88 21.36
N TYR A 303 14.06 -1.53 20.17
CA TYR A 303 14.34 -2.48 19.12
C TYR A 303 15.37 -3.52 19.56
N GLU A 304 16.51 -3.08 20.11
CA GLU A 304 17.54 -3.97 20.64
C GLU A 304 17.00 -4.84 21.79
N SER A 305 16.21 -4.26 22.69
CA SER A 305 15.59 -4.99 23.80
C SER A 305 14.65 -6.09 23.32
N LEU A 306 13.84 -5.83 22.28
CA LEU A 306 12.99 -6.83 21.64
C LEU A 306 13.83 -7.95 21.02
N VAL A 307 14.90 -7.61 20.29
CA VAL A 307 15.82 -8.60 19.71
C VAL A 307 16.44 -9.47 20.80
N ARG A 308 16.95 -8.86 21.88
CA ARG A 308 17.53 -9.58 23.02
C ARG A 308 16.49 -10.47 23.70
N LYS A 309 15.27 -10.00 23.90
CA LYS A 309 14.15 -10.79 24.43
C LYS A 309 13.93 -12.05 23.62
N VAL A 310 13.80 -11.92 22.29
CA VAL A 310 13.57 -13.05 21.39
C VAL A 310 14.74 -14.03 21.40
N LEU A 311 15.98 -13.53 21.29
CA LEU A 311 17.19 -14.37 21.32
C LEU A 311 17.37 -15.16 22.61
N ASN A 312 16.81 -14.68 23.73
CA ASN A 312 16.91 -15.30 25.04
C ASN A 312 15.74 -16.23 25.39
N LEU A 313 14.74 -16.37 24.52
CA LEU A 313 13.68 -17.37 24.74
C LEU A 313 14.26 -18.78 24.91
N PRO A 314 13.68 -19.63 25.79
CA PRO A 314 14.25 -20.94 26.13
C PRO A 314 14.53 -21.84 24.95
N TRP A 315 13.67 -21.82 23.92
CA TRP A 315 13.80 -22.63 22.68
C TRP A 315 14.71 -22.00 21.61
N LYS A 316 15.29 -20.81 21.91
CA LYS A 316 16.30 -20.16 21.06
C LYS A 316 15.88 -20.02 19.58
N PRO A 317 14.80 -19.29 19.27
CA PRO A 317 14.37 -19.10 17.90
C PRO A 317 15.44 -18.41 17.05
N ALA A 318 15.34 -18.57 15.73
CA ALA A 318 16.08 -17.74 14.79
C ALA A 318 15.48 -16.33 14.73
N VAL A 319 16.31 -15.34 14.43
CA VAL A 319 15.86 -13.93 14.27
C VAL A 319 16.34 -13.40 12.94
N VAL A 320 15.46 -12.73 12.23
CA VAL A 320 15.77 -11.93 11.04
C VAL A 320 15.37 -10.49 11.34
N LEU A 321 16.30 -9.56 11.15
CA LEU A 321 16.06 -8.13 11.28
C LEU A 321 15.81 -7.59 9.88
N LEU A 322 14.62 -7.05 9.67
CA LEU A 322 14.20 -6.45 8.40
C LEU A 322 14.16 -4.94 8.56
N PHE A 323 15.02 -4.24 7.82
CA PHE A 323 15.07 -2.80 7.78
C PHE A 323 14.43 -2.34 6.47
N SER A 324 13.20 -1.88 6.55
CA SER A 324 12.54 -1.19 5.45
C SER A 324 13.07 0.25 5.42
N VAL A 325 13.37 0.75 4.24
CA VAL A 325 13.91 2.09 4.04
C VAL A 325 12.99 2.88 3.13
N PHE A 326 12.92 4.19 3.33
CA PHE A 326 12.32 5.08 2.36
C PHE A 326 13.26 5.23 1.16
N ALA A 327 12.70 5.21 -0.05
CA ALA A 327 13.43 5.53 -1.27
C ALA A 327 13.54 7.06 -1.42
N ASN A 328 14.06 7.72 -0.39
CA ASN A 328 14.38 9.15 -0.46
C ASN A 328 15.80 9.29 -0.97
N ASP A 329 16.02 10.30 -1.79
CA ASP A 329 17.30 10.62 -2.45
C ASP A 329 18.49 10.81 -1.49
#